data_56dbffd0da865f7af58f7743844df31d
#
_entry.id   56dbffd0da865f7af58f7743844df31d
#
_cell.length_a   1.000
_cell.length_b   1.000
_cell.length_c   1.000
_cell.angle_alpha   90.00
_cell.angle_beta   90.00
_cell.angle_gamma   90.00
#
_symmetry.space_group_name_H-M   'P 1'
#
loop_
_entity.id
_entity.type
_entity.pdbx_description
1 polymer ?
#
loop_
_entity_poly.entity_id
_entity_poly.type
_entity_poly.pdbx_seq_one_letter_code
_entity_poly.pdbx_strand_id
1 'polypeptide(L)'
;QTCALPISRFHGACEGGLCAHSLNVYRVLHGTFFTPDEDSEETFAICALLHDLCKANFYKKGTRNVKNEATGQWEKVPSYSVEDMFPYGHGEKSVFLIERFMKLKVEEAVAIRWHMGGFDDAVRGGSFALSGAFEKYPLAVKLHIADLEATYLLEQRGE
;
A
#
# COMPACT_ATOMS: atom_id res chain seq x y z
N GLN A 1 3.63 18.21 10.98
CA GLN A 1 4.18 16.85 10.79
C GLN A 1 3.00 15.89 10.75
N THR A 2 2.44 15.66 9.59
CA THR A 2 1.43 14.63 9.38
C THR A 2 2.14 13.30 9.27
N CYS A 3 2.28 12.59 10.39
CA CYS A 3 2.69 11.20 10.37
C CYS A 3 1.65 10.40 9.58
N ALA A 4 2.09 9.56 8.66
CA ALA A 4 1.21 8.74 7.86
C ALA A 4 0.28 7.92 8.78
N LEU A 5 -1.01 7.93 8.47
CA LEU A 5 -2.05 7.28 9.25
C LEU A 5 -2.10 5.77 8.99
N PRO A 6 -2.72 5.00 9.88
CA PRO A 6 -2.67 3.54 9.87
C PRO A 6 -3.33 2.94 8.64
N ILE A 7 -2.74 1.87 8.17
CA ILE A 7 -3.26 0.99 7.14
C ILE A 7 -4.34 0.10 7.78
N SER A 8 -5.46 -0.06 7.13
CA SER A 8 -6.67 -0.83 7.47
C SER A 8 -6.55 -1.92 8.57
N ARG A 9 -7.64 -2.64 8.89
CA ARG A 9 -7.74 -3.74 9.88
C ARG A 9 -6.65 -4.82 9.79
N PHE A 10 -5.86 -4.85 8.71
CA PHE A 10 -4.92 -5.92 8.42
C PHE A 10 -3.45 -5.55 8.70
N HIS A 11 -3.08 -4.26 8.75
CA HIS A 11 -1.67 -3.85 8.79
C HIS A 11 -1.50 -2.67 9.73
N GLY A 12 -1.05 -2.93 10.94
CA GLY A 12 -0.56 -1.94 11.87
C GLY A 12 -1.37 -0.65 11.92
N ALA A 13 -2.64 -0.71 12.36
CA ALA A 13 -3.47 0.47 12.56
C ALA A 13 -2.88 1.37 13.65
N CYS A 14 -1.66 1.87 13.43
CA CYS A 14 -0.89 2.70 14.33
C CYS A 14 -0.31 3.91 13.60
N GLU A 15 0.10 4.88 14.35
CA GLU A 15 0.81 6.04 13.82
C GLU A 15 2.13 5.60 13.17
N GLY A 16 2.38 6.02 11.92
CA GLY A 16 3.57 5.59 11.17
C GLY A 16 3.43 4.25 10.43
N GLY A 17 2.32 3.54 10.54
CA GLY A 17 2.13 2.22 9.92
C GLY A 17 2.37 2.20 8.42
N LEU A 18 1.91 3.23 7.67
CA LEU A 18 2.17 3.32 6.23
C LEU A 18 3.67 3.44 5.92
N CYS A 19 4.42 4.24 6.69
CA CYS A 19 5.86 4.36 6.52
C CYS A 19 6.57 3.03 6.82
N ALA A 20 6.19 2.35 7.90
CA ALA A 20 6.77 1.06 8.28
C ALA A 20 6.51 0.01 7.19
N HIS A 21 5.28 -0.06 6.67
CA HIS A 21 4.92 -0.93 5.55
C HIS A 21 5.76 -0.64 4.30
N SER A 22 5.81 0.61 3.85
CA SER A 22 6.59 0.99 2.68
C SER A 22 8.07 0.63 2.81
N LEU A 23 8.65 0.79 4.00
CA LEU A 23 10.03 0.37 4.29
C LEU A 23 10.19 -1.16 4.26
N ASN A 24 9.20 -1.92 4.75
CA ASN A 24 9.22 -3.37 4.67
C ASN A 24 9.14 -3.84 3.22
N VAL A 25 8.24 -3.25 2.43
CA VAL A 25 8.14 -3.54 0.98
C VAL A 25 9.46 -3.22 0.28
N TYR A 26 10.11 -2.10 0.60
CA TYR A 26 11.41 -1.77 0.03
C TYR A 26 12.47 -2.81 0.38
N ARG A 27 12.55 -3.22 1.65
CA ARG A 27 13.52 -4.24 2.10
C ARG A 27 13.32 -5.58 1.38
N VAL A 28 12.07 -6.02 1.22
CA VAL A 28 11.76 -7.26 0.52
C VAL A 28 12.06 -7.11 -0.97
N LEU A 29 11.57 -6.05 -1.62
CA LEU A 29 11.77 -5.83 -3.05
C LEU A 29 13.25 -5.78 -3.40
N HIS A 30 14.02 -5.00 -2.66
CA HIS A 30 15.46 -4.87 -2.86
C HIS A 30 16.20 -6.16 -2.50
N GLY A 31 15.94 -6.73 -1.33
CA GLY A 31 16.65 -7.92 -0.84
C GLY A 31 16.41 -9.17 -1.68
N THR A 32 15.23 -9.28 -2.30
CA THR A 32 14.83 -10.48 -3.07
C THR A 32 15.11 -10.34 -4.57
N PHE A 33 14.93 -9.15 -5.13
CA PHE A 33 14.85 -8.99 -6.59
C PHE A 33 15.87 -8.02 -7.19
N PHE A 34 16.60 -7.26 -6.37
CA PHE A 34 17.56 -6.29 -6.89
C PHE A 34 18.80 -6.98 -7.45
N THR A 35 19.14 -6.67 -8.69
CA THR A 35 20.36 -7.14 -9.35
C THR A 35 21.24 -5.91 -9.64
N PRO A 36 22.43 -5.80 -9.00
CA PRO A 36 23.36 -4.73 -9.34
C PRO A 36 23.68 -4.71 -10.83
N ASP A 37 23.88 -3.54 -11.39
CA ASP A 37 24.16 -3.26 -12.81
C ASP A 37 22.98 -3.49 -13.79
N GLU A 38 21.89 -4.13 -13.35
CA GLU A 38 20.69 -4.32 -14.16
C GLU A 38 19.53 -3.45 -13.69
N ASP A 39 19.34 -3.34 -12.37
CA ASP A 39 18.22 -2.62 -11.75
C ASP A 39 18.63 -1.23 -11.26
N SER A 40 17.68 -0.30 -11.23
CA SER A 40 17.87 1.05 -10.72
C SER A 40 17.42 1.14 -9.26
N GLU A 41 18.34 1.54 -8.36
CA GLU A 41 18.03 1.82 -6.95
C GLU A 41 16.90 2.83 -6.81
N GLU A 42 16.93 3.90 -7.61
CA GLU A 42 15.90 4.94 -7.61
C GLU A 42 14.53 4.36 -7.96
N THR A 43 14.45 3.54 -9.01
CA THR A 43 13.21 2.89 -9.45
C THR A 43 12.64 1.97 -8.38
N PHE A 44 13.50 1.17 -7.73
CA PHE A 44 13.07 0.29 -6.63
C PHE A 44 12.58 1.09 -5.43
N ALA A 45 13.28 2.16 -5.08
CA ALA A 45 12.88 3.04 -3.98
C ALA A 45 11.54 3.74 -4.27
N ILE A 46 11.37 4.32 -5.47
CA ILE A 46 10.12 4.97 -5.88
C ILE A 46 8.95 3.99 -5.79
N CYS A 47 9.09 2.81 -6.41
CA CYS A 47 8.02 1.83 -6.44
C CYS A 47 7.64 1.36 -5.04
N ALA A 48 8.62 0.94 -4.23
CA ALA A 48 8.34 0.38 -2.92
C ALA A 48 7.86 1.42 -1.91
N LEU A 49 8.46 2.61 -1.90
CA LEU A 49 8.13 3.62 -0.88
C LEU A 49 6.84 4.38 -1.19
N LEU A 50 6.44 4.46 -2.46
CA LEU A 50 5.33 5.30 -2.89
C LEU A 50 4.11 4.53 -3.44
N HIS A 51 4.17 3.18 -3.58
CA HIS A 51 3.08 2.40 -4.16
C HIS A 51 1.72 2.67 -3.49
N ASP A 52 1.74 2.86 -2.20
CA ASP A 52 0.56 3.06 -1.34
C ASP A 52 0.31 4.53 -0.96
N LEU A 53 0.85 5.50 -1.71
CA LEU A 53 0.68 6.93 -1.42
C LEU A 53 -0.80 7.35 -1.39
N CYS A 54 -1.67 6.61 -2.05
CA CYS A 54 -3.13 6.79 -1.99
C CYS A 54 -3.70 6.72 -0.57
N LYS A 55 -3.01 6.02 0.36
CA LYS A 55 -3.40 5.89 1.77
C LYS A 55 -2.99 7.10 2.63
N ALA A 56 -2.19 8.02 2.11
CA ALA A 56 -1.87 9.25 2.80
C ALA A 56 -3.13 10.12 2.96
N ASN A 57 -3.42 10.56 4.19
CA ASN A 57 -4.62 11.34 4.53
C ASN A 57 -5.96 10.66 4.20
N PHE A 58 -5.97 9.33 4.10
CA PHE A 58 -7.14 8.53 3.79
C PHE A 58 -7.98 8.18 5.02
N TYR A 59 -7.36 8.19 6.19
CA TYR A 59 -7.99 7.81 7.45
C TYR A 59 -8.17 9.01 8.38
N LYS A 60 -9.33 9.05 9.04
CA LYS A 60 -9.66 10.02 10.07
C LYS A 60 -9.68 9.35 11.44
N LYS A 61 -9.00 9.96 12.40
CA LYS A 61 -9.07 9.53 13.81
C LYS A 61 -10.45 9.81 14.38
N GLY A 62 -11.03 8.82 15.03
CA GLY A 62 -12.32 8.91 15.70
C GLY A 62 -12.36 7.98 16.92
N THR A 63 -13.54 7.75 17.44
CA THR A 63 -13.79 6.77 18.50
C THR A 63 -14.98 5.89 18.14
N ARG A 64 -14.95 4.64 18.58
CA ARG A 64 -16.11 3.74 18.52
C ARG A 64 -16.46 3.24 19.91
N ASN A 65 -17.73 2.95 20.13
CA ASN A 65 -18.17 2.33 21.37
C ASN A 65 -17.98 0.80 21.24
N VAL A 66 -17.32 0.20 22.23
CA VAL A 66 -17.14 -1.24 22.34
C VAL A 66 -17.66 -1.65 23.72
N LYS A 67 -18.44 -2.74 23.77
CA LYS A 67 -18.90 -3.30 25.05
C LYS A 67 -17.75 -4.09 25.67
N ASN A 68 -17.35 -3.69 26.88
CA ASN A 68 -16.38 -4.45 27.66
C ASN A 68 -17.08 -5.72 28.18
N GLU A 69 -16.64 -6.88 27.74
CA GLU A 69 -17.28 -8.16 28.09
C GLU A 69 -17.13 -8.51 29.58
N ALA A 70 -16.07 -8.02 30.23
CA ALA A 70 -15.83 -8.27 31.64
C ALA A 70 -16.71 -7.40 32.57
N THR A 71 -16.99 -6.16 32.18
CA THR A 71 -17.74 -5.19 32.99
C THR A 71 -19.17 -4.97 32.50
N GLY A 72 -19.48 -5.37 31.26
CA GLY A 72 -20.77 -5.10 30.61
C GLY A 72 -20.99 -3.64 30.19
N GLN A 73 -20.04 -2.77 30.45
CA GLN A 73 -20.14 -1.33 30.17
C GLN A 73 -19.64 -0.99 28.76
N TRP A 74 -20.18 0.08 28.20
CA TRP A 74 -19.73 0.65 26.92
C TRP A 74 -18.54 1.58 27.13
N GLU A 75 -17.43 1.29 26.45
CA GLU A 75 -16.22 2.07 26.49
C GLU A 75 -15.94 2.69 25.12
N LYS A 76 -15.42 3.92 25.10
CA LYS A 76 -14.95 4.56 23.88
C LYS A 76 -13.51 4.15 23.62
N VAL A 77 -13.29 3.42 22.52
CA VAL A 77 -11.94 3.06 22.06
C VAL A 77 -11.55 3.86 20.82
N PRO A 78 -10.27 4.19 20.64
CA PRO A 78 -9.80 4.83 19.43
C PRO A 78 -10.20 4.02 18.19
N SER A 79 -10.58 4.69 17.13
CA SER A 79 -11.00 4.09 15.89
C SER A 79 -10.56 4.97 14.72
N TYR A 80 -10.43 4.35 13.55
CA TYR A 80 -10.14 5.05 12.32
C TYR A 80 -11.28 4.80 11.34
N SER A 81 -11.74 5.85 10.70
CA SER A 81 -12.72 5.78 9.61
C SER A 81 -12.06 6.16 8.29
N VAL A 82 -12.52 5.57 7.20
CA VAL A 82 -12.11 5.96 5.85
C VAL A 82 -12.83 7.24 5.49
N GLU A 83 -12.07 8.26 5.06
CA GLU A 83 -12.59 9.50 4.52
C GLU A 83 -11.89 9.76 3.17
N ASP A 84 -12.34 9.05 2.14
CA ASP A 84 -11.75 9.20 0.81
C ASP A 84 -12.36 10.39 0.06
N MET A 85 -11.65 11.50 0.08
CA MET A 85 -12.03 12.73 -0.64
C MET A 85 -11.69 12.68 -2.13
N PHE A 86 -11.00 11.62 -2.58
CA PHE A 86 -10.58 11.43 -3.97
C PHE A 86 -10.69 9.96 -4.37
N PRO A 87 -11.92 9.47 -4.65
CA PRO A 87 -12.14 8.09 -5.05
C PRO A 87 -11.74 7.87 -6.51
N TYR A 88 -10.47 7.51 -6.74
CA TYR A 88 -9.87 7.40 -8.08
C TYR A 88 -9.32 6.00 -8.40
N GLY A 89 -9.57 5.04 -7.53
CA GLY A 89 -8.93 3.72 -7.56
C GLY A 89 -7.64 3.69 -6.74
N HIS A 90 -7.23 2.51 -6.34
CA HIS A 90 -6.13 2.38 -5.37
C HIS A 90 -4.77 2.72 -6.01
N GLY A 91 -4.36 1.93 -7.01
CA GLY A 91 -3.09 2.14 -7.70
C GLY A 91 -3.09 3.40 -8.56
N GLU A 92 -4.21 3.71 -9.24
CA GLU A 92 -4.36 4.93 -10.04
C GLU A 92 -4.17 6.20 -9.22
N LYS A 93 -4.73 6.23 -8.01
CA LYS A 93 -4.60 7.35 -7.09
C LYS A 93 -3.15 7.56 -6.66
N SER A 94 -2.41 6.48 -6.36
CA SER A 94 -0.99 6.57 -6.04
C SER A 94 -0.20 7.15 -7.21
N VAL A 95 -0.36 6.63 -8.42
CA VAL A 95 0.30 7.15 -9.64
C VAL A 95 -0.03 8.62 -9.85
N PHE A 96 -1.32 8.99 -9.78
CA PHE A 96 -1.75 10.38 -9.97
C PHE A 96 -1.10 11.32 -8.95
N LEU A 97 -1.05 10.93 -7.68
CA LEU A 97 -0.46 11.74 -6.61
C LEU A 97 1.05 11.93 -6.81
N ILE A 98 1.77 10.87 -7.18
CA ILE A 98 3.21 10.92 -7.42
C ILE A 98 3.54 11.83 -8.61
N GLU A 99 2.81 11.67 -9.72
CA GLU A 99 3.01 12.45 -10.96
C GLU A 99 2.84 13.97 -10.76
N ARG A 100 2.23 14.41 -9.67
CA ARG A 100 2.14 15.83 -9.32
C ARG A 100 3.45 16.42 -8.80
N PHE A 101 4.40 15.58 -8.40
CA PHE A 101 5.66 15.99 -7.77
C PHE A 101 6.88 15.53 -8.56
N MET A 102 6.77 14.40 -9.25
CA MET A 102 7.85 13.82 -10.03
C MET A 102 7.27 13.06 -11.22
N LYS A 103 8.05 12.93 -12.30
CA LYS A 103 7.65 12.16 -13.46
C LYS A 103 8.08 10.70 -13.30
N LEU A 104 7.11 9.79 -13.35
CA LEU A 104 7.38 8.35 -13.32
C LEU A 104 7.81 7.83 -14.69
N LYS A 105 8.72 6.84 -14.69
CA LYS A 105 8.93 5.99 -15.85
C LYS A 105 7.68 5.11 -16.06
N VAL A 106 7.47 4.64 -17.29
CA VAL A 106 6.31 3.79 -17.62
C VAL A 106 6.28 2.53 -16.75
N GLU A 107 7.43 1.89 -16.58
CA GLU A 107 7.54 0.69 -15.74
C GLU A 107 7.18 0.95 -14.27
N GLU A 108 7.59 2.10 -13.70
CA GLU A 108 7.26 2.52 -12.34
C GLU A 108 5.75 2.77 -12.20
N ALA A 109 5.17 3.51 -13.13
CA ALA A 109 3.74 3.80 -13.14
C ALA A 109 2.91 2.51 -13.26
N VAL A 110 3.31 1.58 -14.13
CA VAL A 110 2.63 0.29 -14.30
C VAL A 110 2.78 -0.58 -13.06
N ALA A 111 3.98 -0.65 -12.47
CA ALA A 111 4.20 -1.41 -11.24
C ALA A 111 3.35 -0.89 -10.10
N ILE A 112 3.36 0.43 -9.85
CA ILE A 112 2.54 1.06 -8.82
C ILE A 112 1.05 0.89 -9.10
N ARG A 113 0.60 1.07 -10.36
CA ARG A 113 -0.81 0.90 -10.74
C ARG A 113 -1.33 -0.50 -10.40
N TRP A 114 -0.54 -1.53 -10.64
CA TRP A 114 -0.97 -2.92 -10.57
C TRP A 114 -0.43 -3.70 -9.34
N HIS A 115 0.16 -3.00 -8.34
CA HIS A 115 0.73 -3.68 -7.17
C HIS A 115 -0.29 -4.51 -6.39
N MET A 116 -1.57 -4.12 -6.39
CA MET A 116 -2.65 -4.90 -5.77
C MET A 116 -2.93 -6.25 -6.44
N GLY A 117 -2.43 -6.46 -7.66
CA GLY A 117 -2.60 -7.72 -8.39
C GLY A 117 -4.07 -8.14 -8.50
N GLY A 118 -4.38 -9.38 -8.15
CA GLY A 118 -5.74 -9.93 -8.20
C GLY A 118 -6.72 -9.32 -7.20
N PHE A 119 -6.25 -8.53 -6.25
CA PHE A 119 -7.09 -7.79 -5.29
C PHE A 119 -7.60 -6.45 -5.84
N ASP A 120 -7.11 -6.02 -6.99
CA ASP A 120 -7.52 -4.78 -7.65
C ASP A 120 -8.97 -4.86 -8.14
N ASP A 121 -9.74 -3.78 -7.93
CA ASP A 121 -11.17 -3.76 -8.27
C ASP A 121 -11.41 -3.87 -9.78
N ALA A 122 -10.52 -3.35 -10.63
CA ALA A 122 -10.63 -3.50 -12.07
C ALA A 122 -10.47 -4.97 -12.49
N VAL A 123 -9.56 -5.72 -11.84
CA VAL A 123 -9.37 -7.15 -12.08
C VAL A 123 -10.59 -7.94 -11.62
N ARG A 124 -11.11 -7.64 -10.43
CA ARG A 124 -12.37 -8.22 -9.92
C ARG A 124 -13.56 -7.91 -10.80
N GLY A 125 -13.54 -6.75 -11.46
CA GLY A 125 -14.52 -6.34 -12.47
C GLY A 125 -14.34 -7.00 -13.85
N GLY A 126 -13.34 -7.88 -14.01
CA GLY A 126 -13.11 -8.64 -15.24
C GLY A 126 -12.09 -8.02 -16.20
N SER A 127 -11.29 -7.04 -15.77
CA SER A 127 -10.21 -6.49 -16.60
C SER A 127 -9.06 -7.49 -16.76
N PHE A 128 -8.60 -7.69 -17.99
CA PHE A 128 -7.41 -8.49 -18.31
C PHE A 128 -6.11 -7.69 -18.38
N ALA A 129 -6.15 -6.39 -18.11
CA ALA A 129 -4.99 -5.51 -18.26
C ALA A 129 -3.84 -5.87 -17.30
N LEU A 130 -4.14 -6.48 -16.15
CA LEU A 130 -3.13 -6.99 -15.21
C LEU A 130 -2.20 -8.01 -15.88
N SER A 131 -2.74 -8.97 -16.62
CA SER A 131 -1.92 -9.99 -17.28
C SER A 131 -0.94 -9.36 -18.27
N GLY A 132 -1.41 -8.39 -19.07
CA GLY A 132 -0.55 -7.66 -19.99
C GLY A 132 0.50 -6.78 -19.29
N ALA A 133 0.16 -6.23 -18.10
CA ALA A 133 1.12 -5.50 -17.28
C ALA A 133 2.23 -6.42 -16.75
N PHE A 134 1.87 -7.57 -16.23
CA PHE A 134 2.81 -8.56 -15.69
C PHE A 134 3.72 -9.18 -16.76
N GLU A 135 3.18 -9.42 -17.96
CA GLU A 135 3.98 -9.90 -19.10
C GLU A 135 5.03 -8.89 -19.58
N LYS A 136 4.67 -7.60 -19.61
CA LYS A 136 5.54 -6.56 -20.17
C LYS A 136 6.49 -5.93 -19.16
N TYR A 137 6.10 -5.90 -17.90
CA TYR A 137 6.82 -5.19 -16.84
C TYR A 137 7.06 -6.10 -15.63
N PRO A 138 8.18 -6.86 -15.61
CA PRO A 138 8.52 -7.74 -14.49
C PRO A 138 8.55 -7.02 -13.13
N LEU A 139 8.86 -5.72 -13.10
CA LEU A 139 8.82 -4.91 -11.89
C LEU A 139 7.44 -4.90 -11.22
N ALA A 140 6.36 -4.96 -12.01
CA ALA A 140 5.00 -5.02 -11.47
C ALA A 140 4.75 -6.34 -10.69
N VAL A 141 5.31 -7.46 -11.18
CA VAL A 141 5.26 -8.75 -10.47
C VAL A 141 6.13 -8.71 -9.22
N LYS A 142 7.37 -8.20 -9.34
CA LYS A 142 8.31 -8.08 -8.21
C LYS A 142 7.70 -7.25 -7.07
N LEU A 143 7.11 -6.10 -7.39
CA LEU A 143 6.47 -5.22 -6.41
C LEU A 143 5.26 -5.87 -5.75
N HIS A 144 4.39 -6.54 -6.52
CA HIS A 144 3.23 -7.27 -5.99
C HIS A 144 3.64 -8.37 -5.00
N ILE A 145 4.66 -9.15 -5.34
CA ILE A 145 5.18 -10.19 -4.44
C ILE A 145 5.78 -9.57 -3.18
N ALA A 146 6.56 -8.50 -3.32
CA ALA A 146 7.19 -7.83 -2.18
C ALA A 146 6.14 -7.23 -1.22
N ASP A 147 5.06 -6.65 -1.74
CA ASP A 147 3.95 -6.15 -0.93
C ASP A 147 3.21 -7.28 -0.19
N LEU A 148 2.92 -8.39 -0.86
CA LEU A 148 2.32 -9.57 -0.23
C LEU A 148 3.23 -10.13 0.88
N GLU A 149 4.51 -10.27 0.62
CA GLU A 149 5.46 -10.80 1.59
C GLU A 149 5.59 -9.87 2.81
N ALA A 150 5.76 -8.57 2.59
CA ALA A 150 5.79 -7.58 3.67
C ALA A 150 4.52 -7.66 4.53
N THR A 151 3.37 -7.68 3.86
CA THR A 151 2.04 -7.68 4.47
C THR A 151 1.76 -8.92 5.32
N TYR A 152 2.05 -10.11 4.78
CA TYR A 152 1.58 -11.37 5.39
C TYR A 152 2.66 -12.14 6.14
N LEU A 153 3.94 -11.86 5.89
CA LEU A 153 5.05 -12.60 6.49
C LEU A 153 5.86 -11.76 7.49
N LEU A 154 5.98 -10.43 7.27
CA LEU A 154 6.77 -9.57 8.15
C LEU A 154 5.93 -8.78 9.14
N GLU A 155 4.75 -8.32 8.73
CA GLU A 155 3.91 -7.48 9.57
C GLU A 155 3.01 -8.33 10.46
N GLN A 156 3.19 -8.21 11.78
CA GLN A 156 2.34 -8.88 12.73
C GLN A 156 0.93 -8.27 12.70
N ARG A 157 -0.07 -9.13 12.62
CA ARG A 157 -1.46 -8.71 12.83
C ARG A 157 -1.58 -8.26 14.28
N GLY A 158 -1.91 -7.00 14.51
CA GLY A 158 -2.27 -6.55 15.85
C GLY A 158 -3.47 -7.38 16.33
N GLU A 159 -3.30 -8.03 17.48
CA GLU A 159 -4.36 -8.73 18.20
C GLU A 159 -5.47 -7.77 18.62
#